data_f2a7cc82d5e5f995303082ebb10c1e26
#
_entry.id   f2a7cc82d5e5f995303082ebb10c1e26
#
_cell.length_a   1.000
_cell.length_b   1.000
_cell.length_c   1.000
_cell.angle_alpha   90.00
_cell.angle_beta   90.00
_cell.angle_gamma   90.00
#
_symmetry.space_group_name_H-M   'P 1'
#
loop_
_entity.id
_entity.type
_entity.pdbx_description
1 polymer ?
#
loop_
_entity_poly.entity_id
_entity_poly.type
_entity_poly.pdbx_seq_one_letter_code
_entity_poly.pdbx_strand_id
1 'polypeptide(L)'
;MAPLFIAIVLVLLGIVSVAFLIAGAATACAIALVSSLMWVRSAGVLARQLGGTVVTAERRPNILSATEAARLVDVAEGLFAVFGLPGAEIRVLDDPAVNAISVGRSPDRGVVFITSGLVLLLDRIELEAVLAHELAHIMRGDTVSGSIAVLAFDPLRRYVPTFARIADKVAGNDREPFADLAAVAVTRYPPGLISALEKIDGAPIRRPSCLSRSVAESTSRLWLAPFDRRSDEPEGPGALDLAERVAVLREL
;
A
#
# COMPACT_ATOMS: atom_id res chain seq x y z
N MET A 1 45.06 17.77 -48.45
CA MET A 1 44.98 18.04 -46.97
C MET A 1 43.49 18.06 -46.47
N ALA A 2 42.59 18.78 -47.12
CA ALA A 2 41.18 18.86 -46.73
C ALA A 2 40.40 17.49 -46.61
N PRO A 3 40.50 16.56 -47.59
CA PRO A 3 39.73 15.30 -47.49
C PRO A 3 40.17 14.41 -46.34
N LEU A 4 41.45 14.38 -46.00
CA LEU A 4 41.97 13.63 -44.86
C LEU A 4 41.45 14.19 -43.52
N PHE A 5 41.41 15.51 -43.38
CA PHE A 5 40.87 16.18 -42.19
C PHE A 5 39.39 15.89 -42.00
N ILE A 6 38.59 15.96 -43.06
CA ILE A 6 37.17 15.61 -43.05
C ILE A 6 36.94 14.15 -42.61
N ALA A 7 37.73 13.22 -43.17
CA ALA A 7 37.63 11.81 -42.81
C ALA A 7 37.94 11.57 -41.33
N ILE A 8 38.96 12.21 -40.77
CA ILE A 8 39.31 12.11 -39.35
C ILE A 8 38.16 12.66 -38.46
N VAL A 9 37.60 13.81 -38.82
CA VAL A 9 36.47 14.41 -38.06
C VAL A 9 35.25 13.49 -38.08
N LEU A 10 34.89 12.91 -39.21
CA LEU A 10 33.77 11.96 -39.31
C LEU A 10 33.98 10.70 -38.46
N VAL A 11 35.19 10.16 -38.44
CA VAL A 11 35.54 9.01 -37.60
C VAL A 11 35.44 9.37 -36.13
N LEU A 12 35.95 10.52 -35.70
CA LEU A 12 35.88 10.97 -34.32
C LEU A 12 34.42 11.19 -33.88
N LEU A 13 33.59 11.82 -34.74
CA LEU A 13 32.15 11.98 -34.47
C LEU A 13 31.45 10.63 -34.35
N GLY A 14 31.82 9.66 -35.21
CA GLY A 14 31.30 8.30 -35.08
C GLY A 14 31.65 7.63 -33.77
N ILE A 15 32.91 7.73 -33.34
CA ILE A 15 33.36 7.18 -32.04
C ILE A 15 32.62 7.83 -30.88
N VAL A 16 32.47 9.16 -30.88
CA VAL A 16 31.75 9.88 -29.83
C VAL A 16 30.28 9.46 -29.80
N SER A 17 29.62 9.34 -30.96
CA SER A 17 28.23 8.89 -31.05
C SER A 17 28.04 7.46 -30.50
N VAL A 18 28.94 6.54 -30.81
CA VAL A 18 28.90 5.17 -30.27
C VAL A 18 29.12 5.17 -28.76
N ALA A 19 30.05 5.98 -28.25
CA ALA A 19 30.28 6.10 -26.81
C ALA A 19 29.03 6.62 -26.08
N PHE A 20 28.33 7.62 -26.62
CA PHE A 20 27.07 8.09 -26.07
C PHE A 20 25.96 7.03 -26.09
N LEU A 21 25.85 6.25 -27.16
CA LEU A 21 24.90 5.13 -27.23
C LEU A 21 25.18 4.06 -26.18
N ILE A 22 26.44 3.67 -26.02
CA ILE A 22 26.87 2.70 -24.99
C ILE A 22 26.57 3.22 -23.58
N ALA A 23 26.91 4.48 -23.30
CA ALA A 23 26.64 5.10 -22.01
C ALA A 23 25.13 5.18 -21.72
N GLY A 24 24.33 5.55 -22.72
CA GLY A 24 22.88 5.58 -22.62
C GLY A 24 22.28 4.20 -22.35
N ALA A 25 22.73 3.18 -23.08
CA ALA A 25 22.31 1.79 -22.84
C ALA A 25 22.69 1.28 -21.45
N ALA A 26 23.92 1.55 -20.99
CA ALA A 26 24.38 1.17 -19.67
C ALA A 26 23.54 1.86 -18.57
N THR A 27 23.25 3.15 -18.74
CA THR A 27 22.38 3.90 -17.82
C THR A 27 20.97 3.31 -17.80
N ALA A 28 20.39 3.01 -18.95
CA ALA A 28 19.07 2.39 -19.03
C ALA A 28 19.04 1.01 -18.35
N CYS A 29 20.07 0.19 -18.57
CA CYS A 29 20.21 -1.10 -17.89
C CYS A 29 20.35 -0.95 -16.36
N ALA A 30 21.14 0.03 -15.90
CA ALA A 30 21.28 0.32 -14.47
C ALA A 30 19.95 0.77 -13.84
N ILE A 31 19.22 1.65 -14.51
CA ILE A 31 17.89 2.10 -14.07
C ILE A 31 16.92 0.90 -14.01
N ALA A 32 16.88 0.08 -15.06
CA ALA A 32 16.03 -1.12 -15.09
C ALA A 32 16.37 -2.11 -13.97
N LEU A 33 17.66 -2.33 -13.72
CA LEU A 33 18.12 -3.20 -12.64
C LEU A 33 17.73 -2.66 -11.26
N VAL A 34 18.00 -1.38 -11.00
CA VAL A 34 17.63 -0.72 -9.73
C VAL A 34 16.12 -0.75 -9.53
N SER A 35 15.35 -0.41 -10.56
CA SER A 35 13.88 -0.46 -10.51
C SER A 35 13.37 -1.87 -10.22
N SER A 36 13.95 -2.89 -10.88
CA SER A 36 13.60 -4.29 -10.63
C SER A 36 13.92 -4.75 -9.21
N LEU A 37 15.10 -4.36 -8.70
CA LEU A 37 15.51 -4.67 -7.33
C LEU A 37 14.60 -3.97 -6.30
N MET A 38 14.25 -2.72 -6.57
CA MET A 38 13.29 -1.97 -5.73
C MET A 38 11.92 -2.66 -5.77
N TRP A 39 11.44 -3.01 -6.94
CA TRP A 39 10.16 -3.72 -7.10
C TRP A 39 10.14 -5.06 -6.34
N VAL A 40 11.24 -5.85 -6.44
CA VAL A 40 11.35 -7.14 -5.76
C VAL A 40 11.45 -7.01 -4.24
N ARG A 41 12.06 -5.95 -3.73
CA ARG A 41 12.36 -5.79 -2.29
C ARG A 41 11.39 -4.91 -1.53
N SER A 42 10.67 -4.02 -2.20
CA SER A 42 9.87 -2.97 -1.56
C SER A 42 8.85 -3.51 -0.55
N ALA A 43 7.99 -4.41 -0.96
CA ALA A 43 6.96 -4.97 -0.09
C ALA A 43 7.57 -5.73 1.11
N GLY A 44 8.63 -6.50 0.88
CA GLY A 44 9.30 -7.24 1.95
C GLY A 44 10.04 -6.34 2.95
N VAL A 45 10.57 -5.20 2.51
CA VAL A 45 11.18 -4.19 3.41
C VAL A 45 10.09 -3.53 4.22
N LEU A 46 9.01 -3.08 3.59
CA LEU A 46 7.88 -2.44 4.25
C LEU A 46 7.23 -3.39 5.27
N ALA A 47 6.96 -4.64 4.89
CA ALA A 47 6.40 -5.65 5.80
C ALA A 47 7.30 -5.90 7.03
N ARG A 48 8.62 -5.87 6.86
CA ARG A 48 9.55 -5.98 8.01
C ARG A 48 9.57 -4.74 8.89
N GLN A 49 9.42 -3.56 8.31
CA GLN A 49 9.37 -2.30 9.05
C GLN A 49 8.08 -2.17 9.86
N LEU A 50 6.97 -2.67 9.33
CA LEU A 50 5.69 -2.70 10.03
C LEU A 50 5.70 -3.72 11.16
N GLY A 51 6.39 -4.84 11.01
CA GLY A 51 6.50 -5.87 12.06
C GLY A 51 5.22 -6.68 12.23
N GLY A 52 4.65 -6.68 13.42
CA GLY A 52 3.41 -7.38 13.75
C GLY A 52 3.55 -8.88 13.99
N THR A 53 2.56 -9.47 14.65
CA THR A 53 2.47 -10.90 14.94
C THR A 53 1.56 -11.57 13.92
N VAL A 54 2.05 -12.62 13.26
CA VAL A 54 1.21 -13.47 12.39
C VAL A 54 0.16 -14.15 13.26
N VAL A 55 -1.09 -14.08 12.81
CA VAL A 55 -2.22 -14.70 13.51
C VAL A 55 -2.67 -15.93 12.74
N THR A 56 -2.71 -17.05 13.45
CA THR A 56 -3.19 -18.35 12.96
C THR A 56 -4.01 -19.02 14.05
N ALA A 57 -4.65 -20.13 13.75
CA ALA A 57 -5.37 -20.91 14.76
C ALA A 57 -4.51 -21.27 15.99
N GLU A 58 -3.19 -21.44 15.80
CA GLU A 58 -2.24 -21.85 16.84
C GLU A 58 -1.48 -20.67 17.47
N ARG A 59 -1.40 -19.55 16.77
CA ARG A 59 -0.58 -18.38 17.14
C ARG A 59 -1.42 -17.11 17.18
N ARG A 60 -1.42 -16.44 18.33
CA ARG A 60 -2.10 -15.16 18.53
C ARG A 60 -1.21 -14.16 19.28
N PRO A 61 -1.39 -12.86 19.07
CA PRO A 61 -0.76 -11.85 19.92
C PRO A 61 -1.41 -11.86 21.30
N ASN A 62 -0.63 -11.54 22.34
CA ASN A 62 -1.10 -11.55 23.73
C ASN A 62 -2.23 -10.55 24.00
N ILE A 63 -2.30 -9.47 23.20
CA ILE A 63 -3.30 -8.42 23.34
C ILE A 63 -4.71 -8.87 22.97
N LEU A 64 -4.85 -9.88 22.10
CA LEU A 64 -6.14 -10.41 21.69
C LEU A 64 -6.52 -11.62 22.54
N SER A 65 -7.77 -11.67 22.99
CA SER A 65 -8.36 -12.86 23.58
C SER A 65 -8.41 -14.02 22.58
N ALA A 66 -8.60 -15.23 23.05
CA ALA A 66 -8.77 -16.40 22.19
C ALA A 66 -9.96 -16.24 21.23
N THR A 67 -11.05 -15.64 21.69
CA THR A 67 -12.27 -15.40 20.90
C THR A 67 -12.05 -14.38 19.79
N GLU A 68 -11.35 -13.28 20.08
CA GLU A 68 -11.03 -12.24 19.09
C GLU A 68 -10.08 -12.76 18.02
N ALA A 69 -9.04 -13.50 18.43
CA ALA A 69 -8.11 -14.11 17.50
C ALA A 69 -8.79 -15.16 16.60
N ALA A 70 -9.64 -16.02 17.18
CA ALA A 70 -10.40 -17.02 16.43
C ALA A 70 -11.36 -16.37 15.43
N ARG A 71 -12.06 -15.30 15.84
CA ARG A 71 -12.92 -14.51 14.95
C ARG A 71 -12.14 -13.93 13.76
N LEU A 72 -10.96 -13.35 14.03
CA LEU A 72 -10.10 -12.78 12.98
C LEU A 72 -9.62 -13.85 12.01
N VAL A 73 -9.16 -15.00 12.50
CA VAL A 73 -8.70 -16.12 11.66
C VAL A 73 -9.83 -16.67 10.82
N ASP A 74 -10.99 -16.94 11.41
CA ASP A 74 -12.14 -17.51 10.71
C ASP A 74 -12.63 -16.61 9.56
N VAL A 75 -12.72 -15.29 9.80
CA VAL A 75 -13.07 -14.32 8.76
C VAL A 75 -12.00 -14.27 7.67
N ALA A 76 -10.72 -14.25 8.06
CA ALA A 76 -9.61 -14.17 7.11
C ALA A 76 -9.53 -15.40 6.22
N GLU A 77 -9.61 -16.61 6.78
CA GLU A 77 -9.55 -17.85 6.01
C GLU A 77 -10.72 -17.97 5.02
N GLY A 78 -11.91 -17.57 5.43
CA GLY A 78 -13.07 -17.50 4.55
C GLY A 78 -12.83 -16.57 3.35
N LEU A 79 -12.30 -15.38 3.61
CA LEU A 79 -12.00 -14.40 2.56
C LEU A 79 -10.83 -14.83 1.67
N PHE A 80 -9.77 -15.44 2.23
CA PHE A 80 -8.66 -15.99 1.43
C PHE A 80 -9.15 -17.01 0.41
N ALA A 81 -10.10 -17.86 0.80
CA ALA A 81 -10.71 -18.82 -0.11
C ALA A 81 -11.52 -18.12 -1.21
N VAL A 82 -12.31 -17.11 -0.85
CA VAL A 82 -13.14 -16.36 -1.81
C VAL A 82 -12.31 -15.56 -2.80
N PHE A 83 -11.24 -14.90 -2.33
CA PHE A 83 -10.34 -14.13 -3.20
C PHE A 83 -9.32 -14.99 -3.95
N GLY A 84 -9.21 -16.30 -3.63
CA GLY A 84 -8.19 -17.16 -4.22
C GLY A 84 -6.77 -16.79 -3.80
N LEU A 85 -6.57 -16.39 -2.55
CA LEU A 85 -5.31 -15.90 -1.97
C LEU A 85 -4.76 -16.85 -0.88
N PRO A 86 -4.47 -18.13 -1.17
CA PRO A 86 -4.10 -19.11 -0.14
C PRO A 86 -2.75 -18.81 0.54
N GLY A 87 -1.94 -17.93 -0.04
CA GLY A 87 -0.64 -17.51 0.51
C GLY A 87 -0.68 -16.16 1.23
N ALA A 88 -1.86 -15.56 1.40
CA ALA A 88 -2.00 -14.31 2.13
C ALA A 88 -1.87 -14.56 3.66
N GLU A 89 -1.33 -13.56 4.36
CA GLU A 89 -1.15 -13.59 5.81
C GLU A 89 -1.88 -12.43 6.48
N ILE A 90 -2.37 -12.63 7.70
CA ILE A 90 -2.80 -11.55 8.59
C ILE A 90 -1.76 -11.38 9.70
N ARG A 91 -1.37 -10.12 9.91
CA ARG A 91 -0.51 -9.73 11.03
C ARG A 91 -1.18 -8.66 11.87
N VAL A 92 -1.20 -8.89 13.17
CA VAL A 92 -1.72 -7.91 14.13
C VAL A 92 -0.57 -7.07 14.67
N LEU A 93 -0.74 -5.77 14.59
CA LEU A 93 0.09 -4.79 15.29
C LEU A 93 -0.50 -4.58 16.68
N ASP A 94 0.31 -4.75 17.71
CA ASP A 94 -0.09 -4.45 19.09
C ASP A 94 -0.12 -2.94 19.30
N ASP A 95 -1.22 -2.33 18.89
CA ASP A 95 -1.39 -0.88 18.89
C ASP A 95 -2.86 -0.50 19.03
N PRO A 96 -3.20 0.47 19.94
CA PRO A 96 -4.57 0.92 20.15
C PRO A 96 -5.15 1.76 19.00
N ALA A 97 -4.34 2.16 18.03
CA ALA A 97 -4.82 2.85 16.84
C ALA A 97 -5.85 1.99 16.10
N VAL A 98 -6.73 2.63 15.36
CA VAL A 98 -7.81 1.97 14.61
C VAL A 98 -7.49 2.08 13.12
N ASN A 99 -6.77 1.08 12.58
CA ASN A 99 -6.37 1.12 11.17
C ASN A 99 -5.94 -0.24 10.62
N ALA A 100 -5.88 -0.33 9.28
CA ALA A 100 -5.34 -1.49 8.55
C ALA A 100 -4.55 -1.03 7.33
N ILE A 101 -3.69 -1.89 6.82
CA ILE A 101 -2.91 -1.69 5.59
C ILE A 101 -2.56 -3.03 4.97
N SER A 102 -2.69 -3.13 3.67
CA SER A 102 -2.22 -4.28 2.91
C SER A 102 -0.88 -4.01 2.23
N VAL A 103 0.00 -4.97 2.32
CA VAL A 103 1.34 -4.93 1.71
C VAL A 103 1.59 -6.25 0.99
N GLY A 104 2.02 -6.20 -0.26
CA GLY A 104 2.30 -7.42 -0.98
C GLY A 104 3.10 -7.18 -2.25
N ARG A 105 3.76 -8.23 -2.73
CA ARG A 105 4.52 -8.23 -3.98
C ARG A 105 3.77 -8.94 -5.10
N SER A 106 2.87 -9.81 -4.73
CA SER A 106 1.99 -10.56 -5.61
C SER A 106 0.78 -11.03 -4.80
N PRO A 107 -0.32 -11.43 -5.45
CA PRO A 107 -1.45 -12.02 -4.77
C PRO A 107 -1.07 -13.18 -3.81
N ASP A 108 -0.14 -14.03 -4.23
CA ASP A 108 0.30 -15.20 -3.42
C ASP A 108 1.17 -14.83 -2.21
N ARG A 109 1.55 -13.58 -2.06
CA ARG A 109 2.46 -13.10 -0.99
C ARG A 109 2.00 -11.77 -0.42
N GLY A 110 0.71 -11.63 -0.26
CA GLY A 110 0.08 -10.48 0.38
C GLY A 110 0.05 -10.63 1.89
N VAL A 111 0.22 -9.52 2.60
CA VAL A 111 0.09 -9.44 4.05
C VAL A 111 -0.84 -8.30 4.39
N VAL A 112 -1.88 -8.58 5.14
CA VAL A 112 -2.73 -7.55 5.75
C VAL A 112 -2.24 -7.31 7.17
N PHE A 113 -1.87 -6.08 7.46
CA PHE A 113 -1.57 -5.60 8.80
C PHE A 113 -2.81 -4.93 9.36
N ILE A 114 -3.24 -5.38 10.53
CA ILE A 114 -4.38 -4.82 11.25
C ILE A 114 -3.95 -4.48 12.67
N THR A 115 -4.37 -3.33 13.17
CA THR A 115 -4.08 -2.96 14.55
C THR A 115 -5.00 -3.70 15.53
N SER A 116 -4.52 -3.97 16.74
CA SER A 116 -5.36 -4.55 17.79
C SER A 116 -6.56 -3.66 18.11
N GLY A 117 -6.39 -2.34 18.09
CA GLY A 117 -7.49 -1.40 18.28
C GLY A 117 -8.61 -1.58 17.25
N LEU A 118 -8.28 -1.83 15.99
CA LEU A 118 -9.29 -2.10 14.95
C LEU A 118 -10.03 -3.43 15.19
N VAL A 119 -9.29 -4.50 15.54
CA VAL A 119 -9.89 -5.82 15.82
C VAL A 119 -10.85 -5.75 17.01
N LEU A 120 -10.51 -4.95 18.04
CA LEU A 120 -11.34 -4.78 19.22
C LEU A 120 -12.58 -3.91 18.98
N LEU A 121 -12.47 -2.92 18.09
CA LEU A 121 -13.55 -1.98 17.79
C LEU A 121 -14.64 -2.58 16.89
N LEU A 122 -14.23 -3.34 15.88
CA LEU A 122 -15.15 -3.84 14.85
C LEU A 122 -15.82 -5.15 15.26
N ASP A 123 -17.08 -5.29 14.91
CA ASP A 123 -17.76 -6.57 14.97
C ASP A 123 -17.33 -7.50 13.82
N ARG A 124 -17.93 -8.71 13.74
CA ARG A 124 -17.57 -9.71 12.73
C ARG A 124 -17.83 -9.21 11.30
N ILE A 125 -18.99 -8.58 11.08
CA ILE A 125 -19.43 -8.15 9.75
C ILE A 125 -18.57 -6.97 9.25
N GLU A 126 -18.31 -6.03 10.13
CA GLU A 126 -17.45 -4.88 9.86
C GLU A 126 -16.01 -5.30 9.59
N LEU A 127 -15.49 -6.24 10.40
CA LEU A 127 -14.15 -6.81 10.22
C LEU A 127 -14.03 -7.54 8.88
N GLU A 128 -15.05 -8.31 8.51
CA GLU A 128 -15.11 -8.99 7.21
C GLU A 128 -15.07 -7.98 6.06
N ALA A 129 -15.83 -6.89 6.14
CA ALA A 129 -15.85 -5.86 5.12
C ALA A 129 -14.49 -5.15 4.98
N VAL A 130 -13.84 -4.82 6.08
CA VAL A 130 -12.49 -4.21 6.07
C VAL A 130 -11.44 -5.17 5.53
N LEU A 131 -11.46 -6.43 5.95
CA LEU A 131 -10.51 -7.42 5.43
C LEU A 131 -10.73 -7.69 3.93
N ALA A 132 -11.99 -7.73 3.48
CA ALA A 132 -12.31 -7.85 2.05
C ALA A 132 -11.76 -6.66 1.25
N HIS A 133 -11.84 -5.44 1.77
CA HIS A 133 -11.26 -4.25 1.17
C HIS A 133 -9.74 -4.36 1.04
N GLU A 134 -9.03 -4.74 2.11
CA GLU A 134 -7.58 -4.91 2.09
C GLU A 134 -7.12 -6.03 1.16
N LEU A 135 -7.86 -7.13 1.09
CA LEU A 135 -7.58 -8.24 0.18
C LEU A 135 -7.82 -7.87 -1.29
N ALA A 136 -8.79 -6.98 -1.57
CA ALA A 136 -9.00 -6.44 -2.91
C ALA A 136 -7.77 -5.68 -3.42
N HIS A 137 -7.09 -4.91 -2.58
CA HIS A 137 -5.82 -4.26 -2.92
C HIS A 137 -4.72 -5.28 -3.26
N ILE A 138 -4.62 -6.37 -2.50
CA ILE A 138 -3.66 -7.44 -2.76
C ILE A 138 -3.96 -8.12 -4.10
N MET A 139 -5.22 -8.47 -4.35
CA MET A 139 -5.67 -9.12 -5.59
C MET A 139 -5.38 -8.26 -6.83
N ARG A 140 -5.59 -6.94 -6.73
CA ARG A 140 -5.30 -5.99 -7.82
C ARG A 140 -3.82 -5.73 -8.05
N GLY A 141 -2.97 -6.01 -7.05
CA GLY A 141 -1.55 -5.64 -7.08
C GLY A 141 -1.28 -4.17 -6.76
N ASP A 142 -2.27 -3.43 -6.27
CA ASP A 142 -2.14 -2.02 -5.86
C ASP A 142 -1.11 -1.84 -4.75
N THR A 143 -0.96 -2.85 -3.90
CA THR A 143 0.02 -2.91 -2.81
C THR A 143 1.46 -2.81 -3.28
N VAL A 144 1.76 -3.30 -4.50
CA VAL A 144 3.09 -3.22 -5.09
C VAL A 144 3.43 -1.79 -5.47
N SER A 145 2.53 -1.13 -6.22
CA SER A 145 2.71 0.27 -6.65
C SER A 145 2.79 1.21 -5.45
N GLY A 146 1.95 1.02 -4.42
CA GLY A 146 2.03 1.75 -3.17
C GLY A 146 3.36 1.58 -2.44
N SER A 147 3.85 0.34 -2.30
CA SER A 147 5.15 0.06 -1.67
C SER A 147 6.33 0.69 -2.42
N ILE A 148 6.27 0.72 -3.76
CA ILE A 148 7.29 1.39 -4.59
C ILE A 148 7.20 2.91 -4.42
N ALA A 149 5.99 3.48 -4.43
CA ALA A 149 5.78 4.91 -4.24
C ALA A 149 6.42 5.38 -2.93
N VAL A 150 6.18 4.64 -1.84
CA VAL A 150 6.75 4.93 -0.53
C VAL A 150 8.28 4.82 -0.52
N LEU A 151 8.85 3.72 -0.99
CA LEU A 151 10.28 3.47 -0.83
C LEU A 151 11.15 4.22 -1.85
N ALA A 152 10.63 4.45 -3.06
CA ALA A 152 11.39 5.10 -4.13
C ALA A 152 11.30 6.62 -4.11
N PHE A 153 10.10 7.15 -3.88
CA PHE A 153 9.83 8.56 -4.09
C PHE A 153 9.73 9.37 -2.80
N ASP A 154 9.33 8.75 -1.69
CA ASP A 154 9.18 9.46 -0.43
C ASP A 154 10.49 10.09 0.10
N PRO A 155 11.65 9.40 0.04
CA PRO A 155 12.93 10.02 0.42
C PRO A 155 13.30 11.22 -0.44
N LEU A 156 12.88 11.22 -1.73
CA LEU A 156 13.18 12.28 -2.68
C LEU A 156 12.19 13.44 -2.60
N ARG A 157 10.97 13.20 -2.14
CA ARG A 157 9.91 14.20 -1.94
C ARG A 157 10.38 15.38 -1.09
N ARG A 158 11.22 15.11 -0.11
CA ARG A 158 11.80 16.12 0.79
C ARG A 158 12.67 17.14 0.06
N TYR A 159 13.35 16.72 -1.03
CA TYR A 159 14.28 17.55 -1.79
C TYR A 159 13.66 18.12 -3.05
N VAL A 160 12.71 17.40 -3.65
CA VAL A 160 12.09 17.80 -4.92
C VAL A 160 10.58 17.56 -4.84
N PRO A 161 9.77 18.63 -4.67
CA PRO A 161 8.31 18.52 -4.51
C PRO A 161 7.60 17.79 -5.66
N THR A 162 8.19 17.79 -6.86
CA THR A 162 7.61 17.06 -8.01
C THR A 162 7.53 15.55 -7.77
N PHE A 163 8.42 14.97 -6.96
CA PHE A 163 8.36 13.55 -6.62
C PHE A 163 7.16 13.18 -5.76
N ALA A 164 6.60 14.12 -5.01
CA ALA A 164 5.34 13.90 -4.29
C ALA A 164 4.20 13.60 -5.28
N ARG A 165 4.08 14.40 -6.35
CA ARG A 165 3.06 14.18 -7.39
C ARG A 165 3.26 12.87 -8.15
N ILE A 166 4.51 12.46 -8.38
CA ILE A 166 4.82 11.19 -9.02
C ILE A 166 4.44 10.03 -8.10
N ALA A 167 4.77 10.11 -6.83
CA ALA A 167 4.41 9.11 -5.84
C ALA A 167 2.88 8.94 -5.75
N ASP A 168 2.14 10.05 -5.71
CA ASP A 168 0.67 10.06 -5.68
C ASP A 168 0.09 9.41 -6.96
N LYS A 169 0.64 9.75 -8.12
CA LYS A 169 0.22 9.16 -9.39
C LYS A 169 0.53 7.66 -9.51
N VAL A 170 1.68 7.22 -8.98
CA VAL A 170 2.09 5.81 -8.96
C VAL A 170 1.25 5.03 -7.95
N ALA A 171 0.91 5.64 -6.82
CA ALA A 171 0.01 5.04 -5.84
C ALA A 171 -1.41 4.80 -6.41
N GLY A 172 -1.86 5.64 -7.35
CA GLY A 172 -3.17 5.56 -8.00
C GLY A 172 -4.29 6.20 -7.18
N ASN A 173 -5.06 7.07 -7.84
CA ASN A 173 -6.13 7.82 -7.17
C ASN A 173 -7.42 7.01 -6.99
N ASP A 174 -7.65 6.00 -7.86
CA ASP A 174 -8.90 5.24 -7.88
C ASP A 174 -8.82 3.92 -7.09
N ARG A 175 -7.82 3.78 -6.22
CA ARG A 175 -7.59 2.54 -5.46
C ARG A 175 -8.72 2.25 -4.48
N GLU A 176 -9.06 3.23 -3.66
CA GLU A 176 -10.03 3.10 -2.57
C GLU A 176 -11.46 2.81 -3.08
N PRO A 177 -12.01 3.56 -4.07
CA PRO A 177 -13.33 3.26 -4.61
C PRO A 177 -13.43 1.85 -5.20
N PHE A 178 -12.38 1.37 -5.85
CA PHE A 178 -12.37 0.02 -6.38
C PHE A 178 -12.31 -1.05 -5.30
N ALA A 179 -11.52 -0.84 -4.26
CA ALA A 179 -11.43 -1.77 -3.15
C ALA A 179 -12.75 -1.82 -2.36
N ASP A 180 -13.40 -0.66 -2.18
CA ASP A 180 -14.73 -0.56 -1.58
C ASP A 180 -15.78 -1.36 -2.37
N LEU A 181 -15.84 -1.16 -3.70
CA LEU A 181 -16.74 -1.89 -4.56
C LEU A 181 -16.46 -3.40 -4.57
N ALA A 182 -15.19 -3.80 -4.58
CA ALA A 182 -14.80 -5.20 -4.52
C ALA A 182 -15.18 -5.85 -3.19
N ALA A 183 -14.96 -5.13 -2.07
CA ALA A 183 -15.38 -5.59 -0.74
C ALA A 183 -16.90 -5.80 -0.69
N VAL A 184 -17.67 -4.82 -1.17
CA VAL A 184 -19.13 -4.93 -1.23
C VAL A 184 -19.59 -6.06 -2.15
N ALA A 185 -18.92 -6.26 -3.29
CA ALA A 185 -19.26 -7.36 -4.22
C ALA A 185 -19.05 -8.74 -3.58
N VAL A 186 -18.04 -8.89 -2.74
CA VAL A 186 -17.73 -10.14 -2.03
C VAL A 186 -18.64 -10.35 -0.84
N THR A 187 -18.77 -9.35 0.03
CA THR A 187 -19.56 -9.44 1.27
C THR A 187 -21.05 -9.36 1.00
N ARG A 188 -21.46 -8.76 -0.13
CA ARG A 188 -22.85 -8.46 -0.52
C ARG A 188 -23.62 -7.68 0.54
N TYR A 189 -22.92 -6.93 1.38
CA TYR A 189 -23.52 -6.20 2.48
C TYR A 189 -22.83 -4.83 2.68
N PRO A 190 -23.20 -3.81 1.85
CA PRO A 190 -22.63 -2.45 1.97
C PRO A 190 -22.66 -1.86 3.38
N PRO A 191 -23.73 -2.06 4.20
CA PRO A 191 -23.77 -1.47 5.55
C PRO A 191 -22.62 -1.91 6.46
N GLY A 192 -22.03 -3.09 6.24
CA GLY A 192 -20.89 -3.56 7.02
C GLY A 192 -19.65 -2.67 6.82
N LEU A 193 -19.33 -2.34 5.56
CA LEU A 193 -18.22 -1.43 5.26
C LEU A 193 -18.53 0.00 5.68
N ILE A 194 -19.75 0.48 5.45
CA ILE A 194 -20.19 1.81 5.88
C ILE A 194 -20.00 1.99 7.38
N SER A 195 -20.53 1.07 8.19
CA SER A 195 -20.41 1.12 9.65
C SER A 195 -18.95 1.05 10.10
N ALA A 196 -18.14 0.21 9.46
CA ALA A 196 -16.70 0.12 9.75
C ALA A 196 -16.00 1.46 9.50
N LEU A 197 -16.21 2.08 8.33
CA LEU A 197 -15.59 3.35 7.97
C LEU A 197 -16.03 4.48 8.91
N GLU A 198 -17.31 4.54 9.29
CA GLU A 198 -17.82 5.53 10.25
C GLU A 198 -17.19 5.37 11.64
N LYS A 199 -17.02 4.14 12.12
CA LYS A 199 -16.33 3.86 13.39
C LYS A 199 -14.85 4.25 13.34
N ILE A 200 -14.19 3.97 12.22
CA ILE A 200 -12.79 4.33 12.00
C ILE A 200 -12.63 5.85 11.91
N ASP A 201 -13.56 6.54 11.23
CA ASP A 201 -13.54 7.99 11.13
C ASP A 201 -13.75 8.68 12.48
N GLY A 202 -14.62 8.15 13.32
CA GLY A 202 -14.84 8.60 14.70
C GLY A 202 -13.75 8.20 15.69
N ALA A 203 -12.77 7.37 15.30
CA ALA A 203 -11.75 6.90 16.21
C ALA A 203 -10.74 8.02 16.58
N PRO A 204 -10.39 8.15 17.88
CA PRO A 204 -9.50 9.21 18.35
C PRO A 204 -8.05 9.02 17.89
N ILE A 205 -7.63 7.79 17.59
CA ILE A 205 -6.26 7.44 17.21
C ILE A 205 -6.31 6.55 15.96
N ARG A 206 -5.79 7.04 14.83
CA ARG A 206 -5.67 6.29 13.58
C ARG A 206 -4.22 5.92 13.25
N ARG A 207 -3.26 6.68 13.78
CA ARG A 207 -1.84 6.48 13.54
C ARG A 207 -1.27 5.47 14.54
N PRO A 208 -0.74 4.32 14.10
CA PRO A 208 -0.08 3.39 15.00
C PRO A 208 1.15 4.00 15.67
N SER A 209 1.19 3.92 16.99
CA SER A 209 2.29 4.45 17.82
C SER A 209 3.54 3.58 17.73
N CYS A 210 3.39 2.30 17.40
CA CYS A 210 4.49 1.36 17.20
C CYS A 210 5.36 1.69 15.96
N LEU A 211 4.87 2.54 15.05
CA LEU A 211 5.60 2.94 13.86
C LEU A 211 6.57 4.09 14.15
N SER A 212 7.78 3.98 13.63
CA SER A 212 8.68 5.14 13.61
C SER A 212 8.03 6.29 12.83
N ARG A 213 8.39 7.54 13.17
CA ARG A 213 7.81 8.72 12.52
C ARG A 213 7.99 8.69 11.00
N SER A 214 9.18 8.29 10.52
CA SER A 214 9.47 8.23 9.09
C SER A 214 8.62 7.18 8.37
N VAL A 215 8.44 6.00 8.95
CA VAL A 215 7.57 4.95 8.38
C VAL A 215 6.11 5.40 8.37
N ALA A 216 5.64 6.01 9.45
CA ALA A 216 4.28 6.51 9.53
C ALA A 216 4.00 7.58 8.47
N GLU A 217 4.88 8.57 8.33
CA GLU A 217 4.73 9.65 7.34
C GLU A 217 4.77 9.12 5.91
N SER A 218 5.67 8.18 5.60
CA SER A 218 5.81 7.63 4.26
C SER A 218 4.69 6.67 3.85
N THR A 219 4.08 5.98 4.81
CA THR A 219 3.00 5.02 4.55
C THR A 219 1.60 5.59 4.74
N SER A 220 1.45 6.81 5.26
CA SER A 220 0.17 7.37 5.72
C SER A 220 -0.98 7.22 4.72
N ARG A 221 -0.71 7.31 3.43
CA ARG A 221 -1.69 7.20 2.34
C ARG A 221 -2.03 5.76 1.93
N LEU A 222 -1.29 4.79 2.44
CA LEU A 222 -1.51 3.38 2.14
C LEU A 222 -2.43 2.71 3.16
N TRP A 223 -2.67 3.37 4.28
CA TRP A 223 -3.57 2.90 5.32
C TRP A 223 -5.02 3.14 4.93
N LEU A 224 -5.90 2.27 5.37
CA LEU A 224 -7.35 2.36 5.17
C LEU A 224 -7.90 3.74 5.57
N ALA A 225 -7.42 4.27 6.70
CA ALA A 225 -7.66 5.63 7.15
C ALA A 225 -6.34 6.40 7.21
N PRO A 226 -6.15 7.45 6.40
CA PRO A 226 -4.95 8.28 6.45
C PRO A 226 -4.74 8.89 7.83
N PHE A 227 -3.46 9.03 8.24
CA PHE A 227 -3.11 9.68 9.50
C PHE A 227 -3.24 11.18 9.37
N ASP A 228 -3.73 11.84 10.45
CA ASP A 228 -3.77 13.28 10.65
C ASP A 228 -3.75 14.14 9.37
N ARG A 229 -4.93 14.44 8.85
CA ARG A 229 -5.07 15.65 8.04
C ARG A 229 -4.77 16.84 8.96
N ARG A 230 -3.68 17.52 8.71
CA ARG A 230 -3.59 18.92 9.12
C ARG A 230 -4.69 19.64 8.34
N SER A 231 -5.54 20.35 9.04
CA SER A 231 -6.65 21.16 8.47
C SER A 231 -6.22 22.15 7.38
N ASP A 232 -4.94 22.33 7.18
CA ASP A 232 -4.31 23.33 6.33
C ASP A 232 -3.60 22.73 5.09
N GLU A 233 -3.52 21.40 4.93
CA GLU A 233 -3.00 20.81 3.70
C GLU A 233 -4.10 20.75 2.64
N PRO A 234 -3.87 21.35 1.44
CA PRO A 234 -4.82 21.23 0.34
C PRO A 234 -4.99 19.75 -0.02
N GLU A 235 -6.22 19.36 -0.23
CA GLU A 235 -6.58 18.01 -0.72
C GLU A 235 -5.71 17.66 -1.92
N GLY A 236 -4.86 16.66 -1.76
CA GLY A 236 -4.16 16.10 -2.91
C GLY A 236 -5.20 15.55 -3.88
N PRO A 237 -5.11 15.82 -5.18
CA PRO A 237 -6.11 15.38 -6.14
C PRO A 237 -6.25 13.86 -6.07
N GLY A 238 -7.41 13.35 -5.65
CA GLY A 238 -7.87 12.01 -5.95
C GLY A 238 -8.04 11.00 -4.83
N ALA A 239 -7.74 11.27 -3.56
CA ALA A 239 -8.14 10.37 -2.47
C ALA A 239 -9.48 10.83 -1.91
N LEU A 240 -10.54 10.03 -2.09
CA LEU A 240 -11.81 10.26 -1.41
C LEU A 240 -11.60 10.18 0.11
N ASP A 241 -12.19 11.14 0.82
CA ASP A 241 -12.28 11.10 2.28
C ASP A 241 -13.16 9.94 2.74
N LEU A 242 -12.98 9.47 3.98
CA LEU A 242 -13.84 8.41 4.55
C LEU A 242 -15.33 8.78 4.46
N ALA A 243 -15.67 10.05 4.71
CA ALA A 243 -17.04 10.54 4.58
C ALA A 243 -17.56 10.47 3.14
N GLU A 244 -16.74 10.79 2.14
CA GLU A 244 -17.10 10.69 0.72
C GLU A 244 -17.24 9.22 0.30
N ARG A 245 -16.37 8.33 0.76
CA ARG A 245 -16.47 6.88 0.53
C ARG A 245 -17.80 6.34 1.09
N VAL A 246 -18.14 6.72 2.33
CA VAL A 246 -19.42 6.36 2.95
C VAL A 246 -20.60 6.88 2.13
N ALA A 247 -20.54 8.13 1.63
CA ALA A 247 -21.61 8.69 0.80
C ALA A 247 -21.83 7.87 -0.48
N VAL A 248 -20.74 7.51 -1.19
CA VAL A 248 -20.82 6.67 -2.40
C VAL A 248 -21.37 5.28 -2.09
N LEU A 249 -20.94 4.65 -0.98
CA LEU A 249 -21.41 3.32 -0.58
C LEU A 249 -22.90 3.29 -0.20
N ARG A 250 -23.45 4.42 0.25
CA ARG A 250 -24.89 4.52 0.57
C ARG A 250 -25.78 4.59 -0.67
N GLU A 251 -25.20 4.83 -1.84
CA GLU A 251 -25.93 4.85 -3.11
C GLU A 251 -26.04 3.44 -3.75
N LEU A 252 -25.34 2.44 -3.21
CA LEU A 252 -25.38 1.05 -3.66
C LEU A 252 -26.51 0.26 -3.02
#